data_70e516dee2dd7e56b9a3c2aee3d31c8a
#
_entry.id   70e516dee2dd7e56b9a3c2aee3d31c8a
#
_cell.length_a   1.000
_cell.length_b   1.000
_cell.length_c   1.000
_cell.angle_alpha   90.00
_cell.angle_beta   90.00
_cell.angle_gamma   90.00
#
_symmetry.space_group_name_H-M   'P 1'
#
loop_
_entity.id
_entity.type
_entity.pdbx_description
1 polymer ?
#
loop_
_entity_poly.entity_id
_entity_poly.type
_entity_poly.pdbx_seq_one_letter_code
_entity_poly.pdbx_strand_id
1 'polypeptide(L)'
;EGNVGFDFGVLNNRISLSLDAYWRKSFDLIGVIYTGGTGGQKAKYANYADMKSRGVEFTLNFKPIVLKDFKWNTDITFSYNHNEITKLDSKPRVIDLVSESGYALLGKHVRGLYSLQFKGLDENGIPTYINEDGELTNGDIDFQESDKLGHLKYEGSVDPPYSGGMNNSFQYKNWKLNVFITYQFGNVIRLNSAFKSSYSDLDAMPREFKNRWRTAGDEDLTSIPT
;
A
#
# COMPACT_ATOMS: atom_id res chain seq x y z
N GLU A 1 5.38 19.59 -14.22
CA GLU A 1 4.53 18.50 -14.74
C GLU A 1 4.63 18.46 -16.25
N GLY A 2 4.73 17.25 -16.81
CA GLY A 2 4.63 16.98 -18.25
C GLY A 2 3.60 15.88 -18.46
N ASN A 3 2.83 15.99 -19.55
CA ASN A 3 1.84 15.01 -19.98
C ASN A 3 1.90 14.87 -21.50
N VAL A 4 1.75 13.64 -21.98
CA VAL A 4 1.61 13.33 -23.42
C VAL A 4 0.41 12.39 -23.55
N GLY A 5 -0.58 12.84 -24.31
CA GLY A 5 -1.81 12.10 -24.59
C GLY A 5 -1.93 11.71 -26.06
N PHE A 6 -2.63 10.61 -26.30
CA PHE A 6 -2.93 10.09 -27.61
C PHE A 6 -4.35 9.55 -27.66
N ASP A 7 -5.16 10.07 -28.60
CA ASP A 7 -6.52 9.63 -28.84
C ASP A 7 -6.63 8.93 -30.21
N PHE A 8 -7.26 7.77 -30.20
CA PHE A 8 -7.42 6.95 -31.38
C PHE A 8 -8.85 6.40 -31.51
N GLY A 9 -9.43 6.50 -32.67
CA GLY A 9 -10.78 6.01 -32.97
C GLY A 9 -10.86 5.30 -34.31
N VAL A 10 -11.46 4.10 -34.33
CA VAL A 10 -11.65 3.31 -35.57
C VAL A 10 -13.04 2.74 -35.67
N LEU A 11 -13.38 2.22 -36.83
CA LEU A 11 -14.66 1.57 -37.14
C LEU A 11 -15.87 2.46 -36.80
N ASN A 12 -15.86 3.72 -37.20
CA ASN A 12 -16.88 4.71 -36.84
C ASN A 12 -17.08 4.83 -35.32
N ASN A 13 -15.98 4.95 -34.59
CA ASN A 13 -15.95 5.03 -33.13
C ASN A 13 -16.57 3.81 -32.41
N ARG A 14 -16.50 2.63 -33.02
CA ARG A 14 -16.79 1.38 -32.31
C ARG A 14 -15.68 0.99 -31.38
N ILE A 15 -14.46 1.41 -31.64
CA ILE A 15 -13.30 1.30 -30.77
C ILE A 15 -12.72 2.70 -30.64
N SER A 16 -12.62 3.21 -29.42
CA SER A 16 -11.97 4.47 -29.10
C SER A 16 -11.03 4.25 -27.90
N LEU A 17 -9.77 4.62 -28.08
CA LEU A 17 -8.71 4.52 -27.08
C LEU A 17 -8.17 5.92 -26.80
N SER A 18 -8.12 6.29 -25.53
CA SER A 18 -7.35 7.42 -25.00
C SER A 18 -6.23 6.88 -24.14
N LEU A 19 -5.01 7.33 -24.38
CA LEU A 19 -3.80 6.94 -23.65
C LEU A 19 -3.07 8.19 -23.21
N ASP A 20 -2.75 8.28 -21.93
CA ASP A 20 -2.00 9.37 -21.32
C ASP A 20 -0.80 8.84 -20.56
N ALA A 21 0.34 9.51 -20.73
CA ALA A 21 1.53 9.29 -19.92
C ALA A 21 1.96 10.60 -19.28
N TYR A 22 2.24 10.58 -17.97
CA TYR A 22 2.60 11.77 -17.23
C TYR A 22 3.81 11.58 -16.33
N TRP A 23 4.49 12.70 -16.05
CA TRP A 23 5.52 12.81 -15.03
C TRP A 23 5.37 14.12 -14.30
N ARG A 24 5.50 14.06 -12.98
CA ARG A 24 5.30 15.19 -12.07
C ARG A 24 6.40 15.24 -11.03
N LYS A 25 6.84 16.46 -10.69
CA LYS A 25 7.63 16.73 -9.50
C LYS A 25 6.78 17.60 -8.57
N SER A 26 6.68 17.20 -7.32
CA SER A 26 6.00 17.94 -6.26
C SER A 26 7.03 18.35 -5.23
N PHE A 27 7.02 19.60 -4.83
CA PHE A 27 7.97 20.19 -3.90
C PHE A 27 7.23 20.65 -2.65
N ASP A 28 7.97 20.75 -1.55
CA ASP A 28 7.47 21.33 -0.32
C ASP A 28 6.18 20.68 0.19
N LEU A 29 6.10 19.34 0.11
CA LEU A 29 4.97 18.59 0.65
C LEU A 29 4.86 18.89 2.14
N ILE A 30 3.65 19.20 2.58
CA ILE A 30 3.36 19.48 3.99
C ILE A 30 3.10 18.18 4.73
N GLY A 31 3.82 17.98 5.81
CA GLY A 31 3.66 16.82 6.68
C GLY A 31 4.05 17.14 8.12
N VAL A 32 3.91 16.14 8.98
CA VAL A 32 4.31 16.26 10.39
C VAL A 32 5.81 16.03 10.50
N ILE A 33 6.52 17.00 11.06
CA ILE A 33 7.91 16.84 11.49
C ILE A 33 7.97 16.85 13.02
N TYR A 34 8.84 15.97 13.57
CA TYR A 34 9.10 15.94 14.99
C TYR A 34 10.18 16.96 15.36
N THR A 35 9.99 17.64 16.48
CA THR A 35 10.90 18.67 16.95
C THR A 35 11.55 18.22 18.26
N GLY A 36 12.69 18.81 18.64
CA GLY A 36 13.40 18.49 19.89
C GLY A 36 12.62 18.85 21.17
N GLY A 37 11.40 19.37 21.05
CA GLY A 37 10.53 19.67 22.19
C GLY A 37 10.92 20.93 22.98
N THR A 38 12.07 21.55 22.70
CA THR A 38 12.58 22.74 23.42
C THR A 38 11.70 23.97 23.23
N GLY A 39 10.84 24.02 22.19
CA GLY A 39 9.85 25.08 21.97
C GLY A 39 8.43 24.75 22.45
N GLY A 40 8.25 23.72 23.29
CA GLY A 40 6.93 23.32 23.80
C GLY A 40 6.08 22.52 22.80
N GLN A 41 6.53 22.32 21.59
CA GLN A 41 5.85 21.50 20.57
C GLN A 41 6.71 20.26 20.24
N LYS A 42 6.13 19.07 20.37
CA LYS A 42 6.78 17.81 20.01
C LYS A 42 6.67 17.50 18.51
N ALA A 43 5.68 18.06 17.84
CA ALA A 43 5.43 17.90 16.41
C ALA A 43 4.80 19.16 15.83
N LYS A 44 5.07 19.48 14.58
CA LYS A 44 4.47 20.58 13.83
C LYS A 44 4.29 20.19 12.35
N TYR A 45 3.35 20.85 11.67
CA TYR A 45 3.27 20.80 10.22
C TYR A 45 4.31 21.72 9.59
N ALA A 46 5.06 21.20 8.65
CA ALA A 46 6.04 21.96 7.87
C ALA A 46 6.26 21.31 6.50
N ASN A 47 6.98 22.00 5.62
CA ASN A 47 7.50 21.40 4.40
C ASN A 47 8.51 20.31 4.79
N TYR A 48 8.24 19.07 4.40
CA TYR A 48 9.03 17.94 4.89
C TYR A 48 9.60 17.06 3.80
N ALA A 49 9.06 17.10 2.57
CA ALA A 49 9.48 16.21 1.51
C ALA A 49 9.25 16.79 0.10
N ASP A 50 10.07 16.32 -0.84
CA ASP A 50 9.81 16.42 -2.27
C ASP A 50 9.56 15.04 -2.85
N MET A 51 8.76 14.98 -3.92
CA MET A 51 8.33 13.73 -4.54
C MET A 51 8.37 13.84 -6.07
N LYS A 52 8.67 12.75 -6.72
CA LYS A 52 8.40 12.55 -8.15
C LYS A 52 7.33 11.49 -8.33
N SER A 53 6.46 11.70 -9.31
CA SER A 53 5.44 10.73 -9.73
C SER A 53 5.49 10.55 -11.23
N ARG A 54 5.19 9.35 -11.68
CA ARG A 54 5.01 9.02 -13.10
C ARG A 54 3.91 7.98 -13.25
N GLY A 55 3.18 8.05 -14.33
CA GLY A 55 2.10 7.11 -14.56
C GLY A 55 1.67 7.03 -16.00
N VAL A 56 0.84 6.04 -16.25
CA VAL A 56 0.17 5.81 -17.52
C VAL A 56 -1.28 5.51 -17.23
N GLU A 57 -2.16 6.15 -18.00
CA GLU A 57 -3.60 5.96 -17.91
C GLU A 57 -4.14 5.63 -19.28
N PHE A 58 -5.10 4.71 -19.36
CA PHE A 58 -5.84 4.53 -20.59
C PHE A 58 -7.33 4.34 -20.35
N THR A 59 -8.11 4.78 -21.32
CA THR A 59 -9.55 4.54 -21.41
C THR A 59 -9.86 3.93 -22.76
N LEU A 60 -10.46 2.74 -22.75
CA LEU A 60 -10.91 2.03 -23.94
C LEU A 60 -12.44 1.96 -23.94
N ASN A 61 -13.07 2.57 -24.96
CA ASN A 61 -14.47 2.34 -25.26
C ASN A 61 -14.56 1.33 -26.40
N PHE A 62 -15.33 0.29 -26.21
CA PHE A 62 -15.54 -0.75 -27.20
C PHE A 62 -17.02 -1.11 -27.31
N LYS A 63 -17.55 -1.15 -28.54
CA LYS A 63 -18.92 -1.52 -28.87
C LYS A 63 -18.93 -2.83 -29.65
N PRO A 64 -18.82 -4.00 -28.96
CA PRO A 64 -18.73 -5.30 -29.63
C PRO A 64 -19.93 -5.58 -30.53
N ILE A 65 -21.14 -5.28 -30.01
CA ILE A 65 -22.38 -5.60 -30.70
C ILE A 65 -23.27 -4.35 -30.78
N VAL A 66 -23.67 -4.00 -31.99
CA VAL A 66 -24.60 -2.90 -32.28
C VAL A 66 -25.62 -3.42 -33.31
N LEU A 67 -26.70 -4.01 -32.80
CA LEU A 67 -27.84 -4.48 -33.56
C LEU A 67 -29.07 -3.59 -33.28
N LYS A 68 -30.13 -3.75 -34.04
CA LYS A 68 -31.39 -2.99 -33.87
C LYS A 68 -31.98 -3.15 -32.49
N ASP A 69 -32.08 -4.38 -32.00
CA ASP A 69 -32.73 -4.71 -30.73
C ASP A 69 -31.74 -5.05 -29.60
N PHE A 70 -30.45 -5.23 -29.92
CA PHE A 70 -29.44 -5.54 -28.91
C PHE A 70 -28.16 -4.71 -29.12
N LYS A 71 -27.69 -4.06 -28.05
CA LYS A 71 -26.45 -3.31 -28.02
C LYS A 71 -25.64 -3.72 -26.81
N TRP A 72 -24.34 -3.91 -27.02
CA TRP A 72 -23.37 -4.11 -25.95
C TRP A 72 -22.25 -3.08 -26.08
N ASN A 73 -22.04 -2.32 -25.02
CA ASN A 73 -20.92 -1.38 -24.88
C ASN A 73 -20.06 -1.80 -23.69
N THR A 74 -18.75 -1.71 -23.83
CA THR A 74 -17.77 -1.95 -22.77
C THR A 74 -16.86 -0.74 -22.68
N ASP A 75 -16.71 -0.20 -21.47
CA ASP A 75 -15.76 0.86 -21.13
C ASP A 75 -14.74 0.27 -20.15
N ILE A 76 -13.46 0.38 -20.46
CA ILE A 76 -12.37 -0.10 -19.62
C ILE A 76 -11.48 1.09 -19.30
N THR A 77 -11.18 1.27 -18.01
CA THR A 77 -10.20 2.24 -17.54
C THR A 77 -9.07 1.52 -16.81
N PHE A 78 -7.87 2.02 -16.97
CA PHE A 78 -6.69 1.53 -16.27
C PHE A 78 -5.79 2.70 -15.91
N SER A 79 -5.20 2.68 -14.74
CA SER A 79 -4.21 3.63 -14.29
C SER A 79 -3.07 2.89 -13.59
N TYR A 80 -1.86 3.24 -13.97
CA TYR A 80 -0.62 2.91 -13.27
C TYR A 80 0.01 4.19 -12.76
N ASN A 81 0.32 4.23 -11.46
CA ASN A 81 1.01 5.35 -10.83
C ASN A 81 2.16 4.84 -9.94
N HIS A 82 3.33 5.44 -10.11
CA HIS A 82 4.48 5.22 -9.27
C HIS A 82 4.96 6.55 -8.70
N ASN A 83 5.07 6.64 -7.39
CA ASN A 83 5.63 7.80 -6.69
C ASN A 83 6.88 7.41 -5.91
N GLU A 84 7.77 8.37 -5.70
CA GLU A 84 9.02 8.17 -4.97
C GLU A 84 9.42 9.48 -4.29
N ILE A 85 9.78 9.40 -3.01
CA ILE A 85 10.33 10.53 -2.24
C ILE A 85 11.74 10.82 -2.72
N THR A 86 12.00 12.05 -3.14
CA THR A 86 13.30 12.51 -3.67
C THR A 86 14.07 13.37 -2.68
N LYS A 87 13.39 13.94 -1.69
CA LYS A 87 13.97 14.69 -0.56
C LYS A 87 13.08 14.45 0.65
N LEU A 88 13.69 14.30 1.82
CA LEU A 88 12.98 14.12 3.08
C LEU A 88 13.72 14.92 4.16
N ASP A 89 13.06 15.93 4.73
CA ASP A 89 13.63 16.82 5.76
C ASP A 89 13.31 16.34 7.20
N SER A 90 12.63 15.21 7.34
CA SER A 90 12.40 14.55 8.63
C SER A 90 13.23 13.27 8.76
N LYS A 91 13.58 12.92 9.99
CA LYS A 91 14.18 11.62 10.32
C LYS A 91 13.08 10.72 10.90
N PRO A 92 12.54 9.77 10.12
CA PRO A 92 11.56 8.83 10.63
C PRO A 92 12.24 7.86 11.60
N ARG A 93 11.54 7.50 12.66
CA ARG A 93 11.99 6.48 13.62
C ARG A 93 11.42 5.12 13.23
N VAL A 94 11.99 4.06 13.80
CA VAL A 94 11.47 2.69 13.61
C VAL A 94 9.96 2.63 13.87
N ILE A 95 9.47 3.23 14.99
CA ILE A 95 8.05 3.25 15.34
C ILE A 95 7.16 3.93 14.30
N ASP A 96 7.66 4.96 13.63
CA ASP A 96 6.91 5.67 12.58
C ASP A 96 6.82 4.80 11.32
N LEU A 97 7.90 4.10 10.97
CA LEU A 97 8.00 3.26 9.77
C LEU A 97 7.18 1.97 9.87
N VAL A 98 7.10 1.35 11.04
CA VAL A 98 6.30 0.13 11.25
C VAL A 98 4.82 0.40 11.49
N SER A 99 4.36 1.65 11.32
CA SER A 99 2.95 2.01 11.45
C SER A 99 2.09 1.37 10.36
N GLU A 100 0.81 1.13 10.64
CA GLU A 100 -0.14 0.51 9.70
C GLU A 100 -0.46 1.40 8.49
N SER A 101 -0.38 2.71 8.65
CA SER A 101 -0.70 3.68 7.59
C SER A 101 0.39 3.82 6.53
N GLY A 102 1.56 3.21 6.76
CA GLY A 102 2.77 3.44 5.97
C GLY A 102 3.41 4.79 6.25
N TYR A 103 4.67 4.94 5.93
CA TYR A 103 5.45 6.16 6.15
C TYR A 103 6.44 6.43 5.02
N ALA A 104 6.78 7.71 4.83
CA ALA A 104 7.71 8.14 3.80
C ALA A 104 9.17 7.85 4.19
N LEU A 105 9.96 7.31 3.26
CA LEU A 105 11.41 7.19 3.37
C LEU A 105 12.05 7.57 2.04
N LEU A 106 13.24 8.16 2.09
CA LEU A 106 13.97 8.61 0.90
C LEU A 106 14.17 7.45 -0.09
N GLY A 107 13.84 7.68 -1.36
CA GLY A 107 13.92 6.67 -2.41
C GLY A 107 12.83 5.59 -2.37
N LYS A 108 11.80 5.75 -1.53
CA LYS A 108 10.66 4.82 -1.42
C LYS A 108 9.34 5.55 -1.68
N HIS A 109 8.24 4.81 -1.67
CA HIS A 109 6.90 5.38 -1.84
C HIS A 109 6.53 6.29 -0.66
N VAL A 110 5.64 7.25 -0.91
CA VAL A 110 5.12 8.19 0.11
C VAL A 110 4.52 7.45 1.30
N ARG A 111 3.82 6.34 1.04
CA ARG A 111 3.23 5.47 2.05
C ARG A 111 3.84 4.07 1.94
N GLY A 112 5.15 3.99 2.20
CA GLY A 112 5.86 2.72 2.27
C GLY A 112 5.53 1.96 3.55
N LEU A 113 5.27 0.66 3.45
CA LEU A 113 5.11 -0.23 4.59
C LEU A 113 6.42 -0.92 4.90
N TYR A 114 6.80 -0.92 6.17
CA TYR A 114 8.02 -1.54 6.65
C TYR A 114 7.71 -2.52 7.77
N SER A 115 8.51 -3.56 7.89
CA SER A 115 8.40 -4.55 8.95
C SER A 115 9.76 -4.87 9.56
N LEU A 116 9.75 -5.28 10.83
CA LEU A 116 10.87 -5.96 11.46
C LEU A 116 11.09 -7.30 10.75
N GLN A 117 12.35 -7.71 10.60
CA GLN A 117 12.66 -9.00 9.99
C GLN A 117 12.44 -10.13 11.00
N PHE A 118 11.22 -10.66 11.02
CA PHE A 118 10.84 -11.82 11.83
C PHE A 118 11.65 -13.06 11.45
N LYS A 119 12.19 -13.77 12.44
CA LYS A 119 13.06 -14.96 12.26
C LYS A 119 12.53 -16.23 12.94
N GLY A 120 11.28 -16.22 13.34
CA GLY A 120 10.65 -17.34 14.05
C GLY A 120 10.42 -17.04 15.51
N LEU A 121 10.06 -18.08 16.25
CA LEU A 121 9.91 -18.03 17.70
C LEU A 121 11.15 -18.63 18.36
N ASP A 122 11.43 -18.19 19.58
CA ASP A 122 12.42 -18.86 20.44
C ASP A 122 11.79 -20.09 21.16
N GLU A 123 12.59 -20.79 21.96
CA GLU A 123 12.18 -21.96 22.74
C GLU A 123 11.08 -21.69 23.78
N ASN A 124 10.77 -20.40 24.02
CA ASN A 124 9.71 -19.94 24.94
C ASN A 124 8.49 -19.41 24.16
N GLY A 125 8.47 -19.52 22.82
CA GLY A 125 7.40 -19.03 21.98
C GLY A 125 7.37 -17.52 21.79
N ILE A 126 8.49 -16.83 22.08
CA ILE A 126 8.62 -15.38 21.92
C ILE A 126 9.14 -15.09 20.51
N PRO A 127 8.54 -14.12 19.78
CA PRO A 127 9.00 -13.72 18.46
C PRO A 127 10.43 -13.20 18.48
N THR A 128 11.24 -13.64 17.50
CA THR A 128 12.61 -13.16 17.30
C THR A 128 12.73 -12.33 16.04
N TYR A 129 13.57 -11.29 16.09
CA TYR A 129 13.77 -10.31 15.02
C TYR A 129 15.26 -10.00 14.85
N ILE A 130 15.60 -9.35 13.74
CA ILE A 130 16.93 -8.74 13.56
C ILE A 130 16.85 -7.30 14.08
N ASN A 131 17.75 -6.94 14.99
CA ASN A 131 17.90 -5.57 15.52
C ASN A 131 18.75 -4.67 14.60
N GLU A 132 18.97 -3.42 15.03
CA GLU A 132 19.73 -2.40 14.30
C GLU A 132 21.21 -2.71 14.16
N ASP A 133 21.77 -3.58 14.98
CA ASP A 133 23.14 -4.08 14.90
C ASP A 133 23.28 -5.37 14.07
N GLY A 134 22.16 -5.89 13.55
CA GLY A 134 22.13 -7.10 12.75
C GLY A 134 22.09 -8.40 13.56
N GLU A 135 21.84 -8.32 14.85
CA GLU A 135 21.78 -9.45 15.77
C GLU A 135 20.36 -9.97 15.92
N LEU A 136 20.24 -11.27 16.21
CA LEU A 136 18.97 -11.90 16.52
C LEU A 136 18.58 -11.58 17.96
N THR A 137 17.39 -11.01 18.16
CA THR A 137 16.88 -10.63 19.47
C THR A 137 15.39 -10.96 19.61
N ASN A 138 14.92 -11.16 20.84
CA ASN A 138 13.51 -11.37 21.17
C ASN A 138 12.86 -10.18 21.89
N GLY A 139 13.56 -9.05 22.06
CA GLY A 139 13.00 -7.88 22.75
C GLY A 139 13.84 -6.62 22.73
N ASP A 140 15.06 -6.70 22.21
CA ASP A 140 16.01 -5.58 22.23
C ASP A 140 15.97 -4.83 20.88
N ILE A 141 14.87 -4.09 20.66
CA ILE A 141 14.67 -3.25 19.47
C ILE A 141 14.43 -1.81 19.92
N ASP A 142 15.31 -0.90 19.50
CA ASP A 142 15.09 0.52 19.74
C ASP A 142 14.08 1.10 18.74
N PHE A 143 12.83 1.22 19.16
CA PHE A 143 11.77 1.86 18.36
C PHE A 143 11.96 3.37 18.16
N GLN A 144 12.88 4.02 18.88
CA GLN A 144 13.22 5.44 18.70
C GLN A 144 14.41 5.64 17.76
N GLU A 145 15.11 4.56 17.36
CA GLU A 145 16.22 4.61 16.42
C GLU A 145 15.77 5.25 15.08
N SER A 146 16.59 6.14 14.55
CA SER A 146 16.31 6.90 13.31
C SER A 146 17.46 6.93 12.31
N ASP A 147 18.65 6.50 12.71
CA ASP A 147 19.85 6.53 11.87
C ASP A 147 20.18 5.15 11.28
N LYS A 148 20.00 4.07 12.08
CA LYS A 148 20.26 2.68 11.68
C LYS A 148 18.97 1.95 11.29
N LEU A 149 18.40 2.28 10.14
CA LEU A 149 17.11 1.71 9.68
C LEU A 149 17.24 0.49 8.75
N GLY A 150 18.50 0.04 8.50
CA GLY A 150 18.80 -1.03 7.54
C GLY A 150 18.26 -2.42 7.92
N HIS A 151 17.90 -2.64 9.19
CA HIS A 151 17.28 -3.87 9.68
C HIS A 151 15.79 -3.97 9.33
N LEU A 152 15.16 -2.86 8.94
CA LEU A 152 13.77 -2.87 8.49
C LEU A 152 13.66 -3.36 7.05
N LYS A 153 12.71 -4.25 6.81
CA LYS A 153 12.37 -4.69 5.46
C LYS A 153 11.29 -3.80 4.87
N TYR A 154 11.55 -3.25 3.68
CA TYR A 154 10.55 -2.55 2.90
C TYR A 154 9.63 -3.57 2.21
N GLU A 155 8.33 -3.55 2.51
CA GLU A 155 7.35 -4.51 2.00
C GLU A 155 6.64 -4.02 0.73
N GLY A 156 6.54 -2.70 0.52
CA GLY A 156 5.86 -2.13 -0.63
C GLY A 156 5.06 -0.88 -0.29
N SER A 157 4.25 -0.42 -1.25
CA SER A 157 3.33 0.70 -1.05
C SER A 157 2.01 0.24 -0.47
N VAL A 158 1.45 1.00 0.47
CA VAL A 158 0.06 0.83 0.93
C VAL A 158 -0.92 1.28 -0.16
N ASP A 159 -0.53 2.28 -0.97
CA ASP A 159 -1.34 2.75 -2.08
C ASP A 159 -1.18 1.84 -3.29
N PRO A 160 -2.28 1.36 -3.91
CA PRO A 160 -2.21 0.47 -5.06
C PRO A 160 -1.62 1.20 -6.29
N PRO A 161 -0.51 0.69 -6.86
CA PRO A 161 0.05 1.28 -8.07
C PRO A 161 -0.81 1.02 -9.31
N TYR A 162 -1.65 0.01 -9.28
CA TYR A 162 -2.56 -0.34 -10.37
C TYR A 162 -4.00 -0.22 -9.94
N SER A 163 -4.82 0.49 -10.70
CA SER A 163 -6.25 0.62 -10.47
C SER A 163 -7.00 0.77 -11.78
N GLY A 164 -8.29 0.48 -11.75
CA GLY A 164 -9.13 0.66 -12.90
C GLY A 164 -10.53 0.13 -12.71
N GLY A 165 -11.27 0.10 -13.82
CA GLY A 165 -12.63 -0.38 -13.84
C GLY A 165 -13.06 -0.86 -15.22
N MET A 166 -14.09 -1.67 -15.24
CA MET A 166 -14.76 -2.13 -16.43
C MET A 166 -16.27 -1.97 -16.26
N ASN A 167 -16.88 -1.25 -17.15
CA ASN A 167 -18.33 -1.11 -17.23
C ASN A 167 -18.85 -1.81 -18.47
N ASN A 168 -19.76 -2.77 -18.30
CA ASN A 168 -20.48 -3.41 -19.40
C ASN A 168 -21.93 -2.95 -19.37
N SER A 169 -22.40 -2.38 -20.47
CA SER A 169 -23.78 -1.95 -20.68
C SER A 169 -24.42 -2.79 -21.77
N PHE A 170 -25.42 -3.57 -21.38
CA PHE A 170 -26.24 -4.40 -22.26
C PHE A 170 -27.60 -3.75 -22.39
N GLN A 171 -28.04 -3.51 -23.63
CA GLN A 171 -29.38 -3.02 -23.91
C GLN A 171 -30.09 -4.01 -24.83
N TYR A 172 -31.25 -4.49 -24.41
CA TYR A 172 -32.14 -5.32 -25.22
C TYR A 172 -33.53 -4.69 -25.24
N LYS A 173 -33.92 -4.17 -26.40
CA LYS A 173 -35.17 -3.39 -26.56
C LYS A 173 -35.27 -2.29 -25.49
N ASN A 174 -36.24 -2.39 -24.58
CA ASN A 174 -36.51 -1.44 -23.51
C ASN A 174 -35.77 -1.75 -22.19
N TRP A 175 -35.03 -2.88 -22.14
CA TRP A 175 -34.28 -3.30 -20.96
C TRP A 175 -32.83 -2.85 -21.06
N LYS A 176 -32.29 -2.38 -19.94
CA LYS A 176 -30.89 -2.02 -19.82
C LYS A 176 -30.28 -2.64 -18.54
N LEU A 177 -29.17 -3.35 -18.71
CA LEU A 177 -28.35 -3.88 -17.62
C LEU A 177 -26.96 -3.26 -17.68
N ASN A 178 -26.48 -2.71 -16.56
CA ASN A 178 -25.11 -2.27 -16.41
C ASN A 178 -24.42 -3.14 -15.35
N VAL A 179 -23.22 -3.63 -15.68
CA VAL A 179 -22.36 -4.37 -14.76
C VAL A 179 -21.06 -3.60 -14.67
N PHE A 180 -20.77 -3.08 -13.46
CA PHE A 180 -19.57 -2.30 -13.19
C PHE A 180 -18.67 -3.06 -12.21
N ILE A 181 -17.39 -3.22 -12.59
CA ILE A 181 -16.36 -3.91 -11.83
C ILE A 181 -15.22 -2.92 -11.63
N THR A 182 -14.77 -2.72 -10.40
CA THR A 182 -13.55 -1.98 -10.09
C THR A 182 -12.47 -2.92 -9.57
N TYR A 183 -11.22 -2.60 -9.82
CA TYR A 183 -10.08 -3.35 -9.34
C TYR A 183 -8.94 -2.43 -8.93
N GLN A 184 -8.16 -2.90 -7.97
CA GLN A 184 -6.89 -2.29 -7.56
C GLN A 184 -5.97 -3.40 -7.05
N PHE A 185 -4.67 -3.30 -7.33
CA PHE A 185 -3.71 -4.31 -6.93
C PHE A 185 -2.27 -3.78 -6.90
N GLY A 186 -1.36 -4.61 -6.38
CA GLY A 186 0.06 -4.29 -6.26
C GLY A 186 0.42 -3.52 -5.00
N ASN A 187 -0.55 -3.22 -4.13
CA ASN A 187 -0.31 -2.67 -2.81
C ASN A 187 -0.10 -3.78 -1.77
N VAL A 188 0.40 -3.37 -0.63
CA VAL A 188 0.55 -4.22 0.56
C VAL A 188 -0.28 -3.68 1.70
N ILE A 189 -0.78 -4.59 2.53
CA ILE A 189 -1.54 -4.25 3.74
C ILE A 189 -0.95 -5.01 4.93
N ARG A 190 -1.00 -4.40 6.09
CA ARG A 190 -0.70 -5.11 7.34
C ARG A 190 -1.94 -5.88 7.78
N LEU A 191 -1.80 -7.17 7.93
CA LEU A 191 -2.87 -8.00 8.49
C LEU A 191 -2.98 -7.75 9.99
N ASN A 192 -4.19 -7.91 10.51
CA ASN A 192 -4.39 -7.87 11.96
C ASN A 192 -3.59 -8.97 12.64
N SER A 193 -3.06 -8.65 13.82
CA SER A 193 -2.37 -9.62 14.67
C SER A 193 -3.29 -10.80 14.99
N ALA A 194 -2.72 -12.01 15.07
CA ALA A 194 -3.44 -13.19 15.51
C ALA A 194 -3.88 -13.12 16.99
N PHE A 195 -3.33 -12.17 17.74
CA PHE A 195 -3.69 -11.90 19.13
C PHE A 195 -3.75 -10.40 19.39
N LYS A 196 -4.47 -10.00 20.44
CA LYS A 196 -4.53 -8.64 20.97
C LYS A 196 -3.87 -8.61 22.35
N SER A 197 -3.39 -7.45 22.78
CA SER A 197 -2.84 -7.25 24.13
C SER A 197 -3.89 -7.38 25.24
N SER A 198 -5.17 -7.24 24.91
CA SER A 198 -6.30 -7.41 25.82
C SER A 198 -7.53 -7.90 25.08
N TYR A 199 -8.33 -8.74 25.72
CA TYR A 199 -9.59 -9.25 25.21
C TYR A 199 -10.72 -8.92 26.18
N SER A 200 -11.89 -8.60 25.64
CA SER A 200 -13.15 -8.58 26.38
C SER A 200 -13.94 -9.85 26.10
N ASP A 201 -14.94 -10.15 26.93
CA ASP A 201 -15.82 -11.32 26.74
C ASP A 201 -16.60 -11.31 25.41
N LEU A 202 -16.64 -10.16 24.71
CA LEU A 202 -17.30 -9.98 23.42
C LEU A 202 -16.33 -10.11 22.24
N ASP A 203 -15.02 -10.23 22.48
CA ASP A 203 -14.03 -10.35 21.42
C ASP A 203 -13.93 -11.79 20.89
N ALA A 204 -14.11 -11.96 19.60
CA ALA A 204 -13.79 -13.23 18.96
C ALA A 204 -12.29 -13.35 18.72
N MET A 205 -11.71 -14.48 19.10
CA MET A 205 -10.31 -14.78 18.79
C MET A 205 -10.16 -15.21 17.33
N PRO A 206 -9.13 -14.76 16.62
CA PRO A 206 -8.82 -15.26 15.29
C PRO A 206 -8.66 -16.78 15.28
N ARG A 207 -9.10 -17.42 14.19
CA ARG A 207 -9.04 -18.89 14.04
C ARG A 207 -7.61 -19.41 14.09
N GLU A 208 -6.66 -18.63 13.60
CA GLU A 208 -5.23 -18.92 13.55
C GLU A 208 -4.63 -19.11 14.97
N PHE A 209 -5.20 -18.46 15.98
CA PHE A 209 -4.74 -18.58 17.36
C PHE A 209 -4.80 -20.01 17.92
N LYS A 210 -5.55 -20.91 17.29
CA LYS A 210 -5.54 -22.35 17.63
C LYS A 210 -4.17 -22.99 17.42
N ASN A 211 -3.40 -22.47 16.47
CA ASN A 211 -2.09 -22.97 16.07
C ASN A 211 -0.94 -22.23 16.78
N ARG A 212 -1.22 -21.52 17.88
CA ARG A 212 -0.17 -20.81 18.62
C ARG A 212 0.82 -21.79 19.26
N TRP A 213 1.99 -21.30 19.54
CA TRP A 213 2.99 -22.02 20.36
C TRP A 213 2.42 -22.38 21.74
N ARG A 214 2.71 -23.57 22.27
CA ARG A 214 2.24 -24.08 23.57
C ARG A 214 3.32 -24.76 24.38
N THR A 215 4.23 -25.45 23.71
CA THR A 215 5.30 -26.21 24.33
C THR A 215 6.57 -26.13 23.51
N ALA A 216 7.73 -26.28 24.17
CA ALA A 216 9.02 -26.31 23.50
C ALA A 216 9.04 -27.35 22.37
N GLY A 217 9.52 -26.98 21.19
CA GLY A 217 9.45 -27.72 19.94
C GLY A 217 8.35 -27.23 18.99
N ASP A 218 7.36 -26.46 19.47
CA ASP A 218 6.32 -25.88 18.60
C ASP A 218 6.87 -24.70 17.77
N GLU A 219 7.99 -24.12 18.14
CA GLU A 219 8.66 -23.02 17.39
C GLU A 219 9.01 -23.41 15.96
N ASP A 220 9.24 -24.70 15.69
CA ASP A 220 9.49 -25.25 14.35
C ASP A 220 8.20 -25.45 13.55
N LEU A 221 7.03 -25.45 14.20
CA LEU A 221 5.73 -25.79 13.61
C LEU A 221 4.82 -24.58 13.41
N THR A 222 5.04 -23.51 14.16
CA THR A 222 4.19 -22.31 14.10
C THR A 222 5.00 -21.02 14.17
N SER A 223 4.43 -19.94 13.58
CA SER A 223 4.92 -18.57 13.71
C SER A 223 4.03 -17.71 14.62
N ILE A 224 3.05 -18.31 15.28
CA ILE A 224 2.12 -17.61 16.16
C ILE A 224 2.61 -17.75 17.59
N PRO A 225 2.92 -16.65 18.28
CA PRO A 225 3.48 -16.67 19.63
C PRO A 225 2.50 -17.23 20.67
N THR A 226 3.02 -17.43 21.86
CA THR A 226 2.30 -17.94 23.04
C THR A 226 1.16 -17.02 23.49
#